data_ceb9625d7b9b2e5caab885e783d9fccc
#
_entry.id   ceb9625d7b9b2e5caab885e783d9fccc
#
_cell.length_a   1.000
_cell.length_b   1.000
_cell.length_c   1.000
_cell.angle_alpha   90.00
_cell.angle_beta   90.00
_cell.angle_gamma   90.00
#
_symmetry.space_group_name_H-M   'P 1'
#
loop_
_entity.id
_entity.type
_entity.pdbx_description
1 polymer ?
#
loop_
_entity_poly.entity_id
_entity_poly.type
_entity_poly.pdbx_seq_one_letter_code
_entity_poly.pdbx_strand_id
1 'polypeptide(L)'
;LSKKYDSLGDRMKGYENIARNYLTRRIPTIIRVDGKAFHTFTRGMEKPFDRILMTTMQNTMKYLCENIQGCVFGYTQSDEITLVLTDYATITTDAWFGYNIQKMCSVSASMATLAFSNAYAAELWKNFPEAMCSSDNGTNKYIETLVAKMGTAMFDARVFSIPKDEVCNCLIWRQQDATRNSIESVGHANFSQKELHGKSCNSIQDMLWKEHGINWNDFPVDCKRGSACYKTKVKETAPLLNDKGDTEMVEVVRNRWVIDREPPIFSQERGYVEKWI
;
A
#
# COMPACT_ATOMS: atom_id res chain seq x y z
N LEU A 1 -10.41 -39.81 27.78
CA LEU A 1 -10.93 -39.96 26.40
C LEU A 1 -9.74 -40.06 25.48
N SER A 2 -9.37 -41.29 25.00
CA SER A 2 -8.35 -41.51 24.03
C SER A 2 -8.78 -40.81 22.72
N LYS A 3 -7.98 -39.87 22.18
CA LYS A 3 -8.17 -39.38 20.87
C LYS A 3 -8.08 -40.57 19.92
N LYS A 4 -9.21 -40.93 19.28
CA LYS A 4 -9.24 -41.90 18.19
C LYS A 4 -8.32 -41.30 17.09
N TYR A 5 -7.18 -41.92 16.83
CA TYR A 5 -6.31 -41.51 15.74
C TYR A 5 -7.09 -41.63 14.42
N ASP A 6 -7.37 -40.53 13.77
CA ASP A 6 -7.87 -40.50 12.41
C ASP A 6 -6.66 -40.72 11.47
N SER A 7 -6.33 -41.97 11.25
CA SER A 7 -5.14 -42.37 10.45
C SER A 7 -5.17 -41.82 9.00
N LEU A 8 -6.34 -41.58 8.43
CA LEU A 8 -6.47 -40.96 7.11
C LEU A 8 -6.25 -39.45 7.19
N GLY A 9 -6.93 -38.78 8.12
CA GLY A 9 -6.77 -37.33 8.31
C GLY A 9 -5.36 -36.96 8.71
N ASP A 10 -4.72 -37.71 9.61
CA ASP A 10 -3.34 -37.47 10.03
C ASP A 10 -2.35 -37.68 8.86
N ARG A 11 -2.57 -38.67 8.01
CA ARG A 11 -1.77 -38.91 6.81
C ARG A 11 -1.93 -37.78 5.79
N MET A 12 -3.15 -37.31 5.53
CA MET A 12 -3.40 -36.17 4.61
C MET A 12 -2.78 -34.88 5.15
N LYS A 13 -2.95 -34.60 6.44
CA LYS A 13 -2.28 -33.45 7.12
C LYS A 13 -0.75 -33.55 7.05
N GLY A 14 -0.21 -34.78 7.08
CA GLY A 14 1.23 -35.02 6.87
C GLY A 14 1.70 -34.48 5.53
N TYR A 15 0.99 -34.72 4.44
CA TYR A 15 1.32 -34.17 3.13
C TYR A 15 1.19 -32.65 3.08
N GLU A 16 0.16 -32.05 3.67
CA GLU A 16 0.01 -30.59 3.79
C GLU A 16 1.14 -29.95 4.57
N ASN A 17 1.61 -30.61 5.63
CA ASN A 17 2.63 -30.08 6.54
C ASN A 17 4.02 -30.00 5.90
N ILE A 18 4.32 -30.83 4.87
CA ILE A 18 5.63 -30.84 4.17
C ILE A 18 5.94 -29.44 3.59
N ALA A 19 4.93 -28.76 3.05
CA ALA A 19 5.09 -27.45 2.43
C ALA A 19 4.93 -26.28 3.41
N ARG A 20 4.68 -26.52 4.70
CA ARG A 20 4.53 -25.47 5.71
C ARG A 20 5.87 -24.88 6.09
N ASN A 21 6.08 -23.62 5.74
CA ASN A 21 7.24 -22.84 6.13
C ASN A 21 6.81 -21.66 7.02
N TYR A 22 7.64 -21.34 8.01
CA TYR A 22 7.41 -20.28 8.97
C TYR A 22 8.61 -19.35 9.01
N LEU A 23 8.35 -18.04 9.19
CA LEU A 23 9.40 -17.07 9.46
C LEU A 23 9.80 -17.13 10.95
N THR A 24 10.99 -16.63 11.23
CA THR A 24 11.52 -16.54 12.59
C THR A 24 10.71 -15.53 13.41
N ARG A 25 10.34 -15.91 14.64
CA ARG A 25 9.65 -15.06 15.61
C ARG A 25 10.59 -14.03 16.22
N ARG A 26 10.04 -12.93 16.73
CA ARG A 26 10.77 -11.86 17.43
C ARG A 26 11.77 -11.11 16.54
N ILE A 27 11.55 -11.11 15.24
CA ILE A 27 12.31 -10.35 14.25
C ILE A 27 11.29 -9.59 13.39
N PRO A 28 11.56 -8.33 12.99
CA PRO A 28 10.70 -7.60 12.08
C PRO A 28 10.40 -8.40 10.81
N THR A 29 9.15 -8.38 10.41
CA THR A 29 8.69 -9.08 9.21
C THR A 29 8.14 -8.07 8.22
N ILE A 30 8.56 -8.22 6.98
CA ILE A 30 8.09 -7.40 5.86
C ILE A 30 7.05 -8.20 5.07
N ILE A 31 5.93 -7.55 4.77
CA ILE A 31 5.00 -7.99 3.72
C ILE A 31 5.12 -6.98 2.59
N ARG A 32 5.45 -7.46 1.40
CA ARG A 32 5.41 -6.65 0.17
C ARG A 32 4.32 -7.19 -0.75
N VAL A 33 3.32 -6.36 -0.97
CA VAL A 33 2.20 -6.62 -1.88
C VAL A 33 2.50 -5.88 -3.18
N ASP A 34 2.28 -6.51 -4.32
CA ASP A 34 2.62 -5.99 -5.64
C ASP A 34 1.46 -6.22 -6.62
N GLY A 35 1.19 -5.23 -7.45
CA GLY A 35 0.08 -5.30 -8.41
C GLY A 35 0.43 -6.16 -9.61
N LYS A 36 -0.36 -7.21 -9.85
CA LYS A 36 -0.16 -8.10 -11.00
C LYS A 36 -0.44 -7.38 -12.32
N ALA A 37 0.60 -7.25 -13.15
CA ALA A 37 0.51 -6.66 -14.49
C ALA A 37 -0.10 -5.25 -14.53
N PHE A 38 0.22 -4.39 -13.56
CA PHE A 38 -0.34 -3.05 -13.44
C PHE A 38 0.03 -2.13 -14.61
N HIS A 39 1.11 -2.40 -15.35
CA HIS A 39 1.37 -1.72 -16.63
C HIS A 39 0.21 -1.86 -17.64
N THR A 40 -0.52 -2.97 -17.59
CA THR A 40 -1.74 -3.17 -18.39
C THR A 40 -2.95 -2.51 -17.72
N PHE A 41 -3.07 -2.64 -16.39
CA PHE A 41 -4.14 -2.02 -15.63
C PHE A 41 -4.15 -0.50 -15.78
N THR A 42 -3.00 0.16 -15.73
CA THR A 42 -2.88 1.63 -15.84
C THR A 42 -3.01 2.19 -17.25
N ARG A 43 -3.11 1.32 -18.28
CA ARG A 43 -3.26 1.79 -19.67
C ARG A 43 -4.54 2.61 -19.84
N GLY A 44 -4.39 3.85 -20.35
CA GLY A 44 -5.48 4.80 -20.55
C GLY A 44 -5.87 5.61 -19.32
N MET A 45 -5.18 5.43 -18.19
CA MET A 45 -5.23 6.33 -17.04
C MET A 45 -4.43 7.61 -17.28
N GLU A 46 -4.64 8.62 -16.46
CA GLU A 46 -3.91 9.89 -16.53
C GLU A 46 -2.41 9.71 -16.32
N LYS A 47 -1.64 10.52 -17.06
CA LYS A 47 -0.18 10.54 -16.98
C LYS A 47 0.30 11.95 -16.59
N PRO A 48 1.40 12.06 -15.89
CA PRO A 48 2.29 10.99 -15.38
C PRO A 48 1.72 10.25 -14.17
N PHE A 49 0.74 10.81 -13.45
CA PHE A 49 0.18 10.29 -12.21
C PHE A 49 -1.36 10.37 -12.23
N ASP A 50 -2.01 9.25 -12.02
CA ASP A 50 -3.46 9.17 -11.91
C ASP A 50 -3.89 9.28 -10.45
N ARG A 51 -4.67 10.31 -10.09
CA ARG A 51 -5.08 10.57 -8.71
C ARG A 51 -6.05 9.54 -8.15
N ILE A 52 -6.91 8.96 -9.00
CA ILE A 52 -7.81 7.88 -8.58
C ILE A 52 -6.99 6.66 -8.15
N LEU A 53 -6.02 6.26 -8.97
CA LEU A 53 -5.13 5.14 -8.66
C LEU A 53 -4.32 5.40 -7.38
N MET A 54 -3.69 6.57 -7.26
CA MET A 54 -2.86 6.91 -6.10
C MET A 54 -3.66 6.89 -4.80
N THR A 55 -4.85 7.53 -4.78
CA THR A 55 -5.71 7.55 -3.61
C THR A 55 -6.21 6.15 -3.26
N THR A 56 -6.52 5.33 -4.27
CA THR A 56 -6.91 3.94 -4.09
C THR A 56 -5.81 3.12 -3.43
N MET A 57 -4.56 3.24 -3.90
CA MET A 57 -3.40 2.55 -3.31
C MET A 57 -3.14 3.01 -1.87
N GLN A 58 -3.23 4.31 -1.59
CA GLN A 58 -3.10 4.87 -0.24
C GLN A 58 -4.16 4.31 0.72
N ASN A 59 -5.42 4.24 0.29
CA ASN A 59 -6.51 3.69 1.07
C ASN A 59 -6.37 2.17 1.26
N THR A 60 -5.90 1.45 0.24
CA THR A 60 -5.57 0.02 0.32
C THR A 60 -4.47 -0.23 1.35
N MET A 61 -3.39 0.53 1.32
CA MET A 61 -2.32 0.46 2.33
C MET A 61 -2.87 0.69 3.73
N LYS A 62 -3.68 1.72 3.93
CA LYS A 62 -4.28 2.02 5.23
C LYS A 62 -5.14 0.86 5.73
N TYR A 63 -5.99 0.28 4.87
CA TYR A 63 -6.79 -0.88 5.21
C TYR A 63 -5.94 -2.07 5.67
N LEU A 64 -4.84 -2.35 4.96
CA LEU A 64 -3.92 -3.42 5.34
C LEU A 64 -3.25 -3.13 6.69
N CYS A 65 -2.79 -1.90 6.93
CA CYS A 65 -2.22 -1.49 8.21
C CYS A 65 -3.20 -1.66 9.38
N GLU A 66 -4.47 -1.37 9.15
CA GLU A 66 -5.53 -1.48 10.16
C GLU A 66 -5.91 -2.93 10.49
N ASN A 67 -5.83 -3.83 9.51
CA ASN A 67 -6.41 -5.17 9.60
C ASN A 67 -5.38 -6.31 9.68
N ILE A 68 -4.09 -6.04 9.46
CA ILE A 68 -3.02 -7.01 9.63
C ILE A 68 -2.42 -6.88 11.03
N GLN A 69 -2.56 -7.93 11.82
CA GLN A 69 -2.06 -7.98 13.19
C GLN A 69 -0.53 -7.79 13.24
N GLY A 70 -0.08 -6.93 14.15
CA GLY A 70 1.34 -6.64 14.33
C GLY A 70 1.90 -5.62 13.35
N CYS A 71 1.09 -5.09 12.42
CA CYS A 71 1.51 -4.00 11.56
C CYS A 71 1.82 -2.75 12.38
N VAL A 72 2.96 -2.12 12.13
CA VAL A 72 3.43 -0.90 12.80
C VAL A 72 3.67 0.25 11.84
N PHE A 73 3.95 -0.04 10.58
CA PHE A 73 4.23 0.95 9.54
C PHE A 73 3.86 0.40 8.16
N GLY A 74 3.35 1.25 7.28
CA GLY A 74 3.07 0.97 5.88
C GLY A 74 3.69 2.02 4.98
N TYR A 75 4.09 1.62 3.78
CA TYR A 75 4.59 2.49 2.73
C TYR A 75 4.06 2.02 1.37
N THR A 76 3.58 2.94 0.54
CA THR A 76 3.10 2.64 -0.81
C THR A 76 3.70 3.57 -1.84
N GLN A 77 4.00 3.01 -2.98
CA GLN A 77 4.42 3.72 -4.18
C GLN A 77 3.98 2.94 -5.43
N SER A 78 3.54 3.66 -6.48
CA SER A 78 3.00 3.01 -7.69
C SER A 78 1.94 1.96 -7.33
N ASP A 79 2.14 0.71 -7.69
CA ASP A 79 1.30 -0.46 -7.43
C ASP A 79 1.84 -1.37 -6.31
N GLU A 80 2.85 -0.90 -5.56
CA GLU A 80 3.47 -1.64 -4.48
C GLU A 80 3.08 -1.09 -3.09
N ILE A 81 2.84 -2.00 -2.14
CA ILE A 81 2.66 -1.69 -0.72
C ILE A 81 3.65 -2.53 0.09
N THR A 82 4.43 -1.87 0.93
CA THR A 82 5.33 -2.51 1.90
C THR A 82 4.82 -2.28 3.31
N LEU A 83 4.60 -3.36 4.07
CA LEU A 83 4.17 -3.31 5.47
C LEU A 83 5.28 -3.84 6.36
N VAL A 84 5.46 -3.21 7.52
CA VAL A 84 6.37 -3.65 8.58
C VAL A 84 5.55 -4.21 9.73
N LEU A 85 5.81 -5.45 10.10
CA LEU A 85 5.17 -6.13 11.22
C LEU A 85 6.18 -6.42 12.32
N THR A 86 5.71 -6.35 13.57
CA THR A 86 6.47 -6.77 14.74
C THR A 86 5.61 -7.68 15.62
N ASP A 87 6.24 -8.67 16.30
CA ASP A 87 5.59 -9.57 17.23
C ASP A 87 6.25 -9.56 18.64
N TYR A 88 6.92 -8.45 18.96
CA TYR A 88 7.68 -8.30 20.20
C TYR A 88 7.34 -7.04 21.02
N ALA A 89 6.19 -6.41 20.75
CA ALA A 89 5.74 -5.24 21.52
C ALA A 89 5.57 -5.60 23.02
N THR A 90 5.10 -6.82 23.31
CA THR A 90 5.04 -7.39 24.67
C THR A 90 5.49 -8.84 24.64
N ILE A 91 5.69 -9.45 25.81
CA ILE A 91 6.07 -10.86 25.92
C ILE A 91 4.99 -11.81 25.35
N THR A 92 3.72 -11.38 25.40
CA THR A 92 2.56 -12.15 24.94
C THR A 92 2.10 -11.79 23.54
N THR A 93 2.80 -10.88 22.84
CA THR A 93 2.45 -10.52 21.47
C THR A 93 2.61 -11.71 20.54
N ASP A 94 1.52 -12.06 19.83
CA ASP A 94 1.53 -13.13 18.85
C ASP A 94 1.81 -12.62 17.44
N ALA A 95 2.47 -13.48 16.64
CA ALA A 95 2.68 -13.25 15.24
C ALA A 95 1.43 -13.54 14.42
N TRP A 96 1.16 -12.71 13.43
CA TRP A 96 0.07 -12.93 12.51
C TRP A 96 0.18 -14.28 11.81
N PHE A 97 -0.85 -15.13 11.96
CA PHE A 97 -0.83 -16.55 11.54
C PHE A 97 0.39 -17.37 12.03
N GLY A 98 0.99 -17.01 13.17
CA GLY A 98 2.21 -17.64 13.66
C GLY A 98 3.39 -17.50 12.67
N TYR A 99 3.33 -16.52 11.78
CA TYR A 99 4.28 -16.31 10.67
C TYR A 99 4.32 -17.45 9.65
N ASN A 100 3.21 -18.14 9.41
CA ASN A 100 3.09 -19.09 8.31
C ASN A 100 3.15 -18.35 6.96
N ILE A 101 4.20 -18.62 6.17
CA ILE A 101 4.49 -17.89 4.92
C ILE A 101 3.35 -17.97 3.91
N GLN A 102 2.82 -19.18 3.68
CA GLN A 102 1.75 -19.38 2.69
C GLN A 102 0.48 -18.61 3.06
N LYS A 103 0.08 -18.65 4.36
CA LYS A 103 -1.09 -17.90 4.84
C LYS A 103 -0.87 -16.39 4.75
N MET A 104 0.29 -15.92 5.17
CA MET A 104 0.61 -14.50 5.12
C MET A 104 0.57 -13.98 3.68
N CYS A 105 1.20 -14.67 2.72
CA CYS A 105 1.19 -14.28 1.32
C CYS A 105 -0.22 -14.30 0.73
N SER A 106 -0.95 -15.42 0.88
CA SER A 106 -2.25 -15.58 0.25
C SER A 106 -3.30 -14.63 0.84
N VAL A 107 -3.33 -14.48 2.17
CA VAL A 107 -4.34 -13.63 2.83
C VAL A 107 -4.04 -12.15 2.60
N SER A 108 -2.77 -11.70 2.70
CA SER A 108 -2.44 -10.29 2.42
C SER A 108 -2.73 -9.90 0.97
N ALA A 109 -2.44 -10.76 0.00
CA ALA A 109 -2.78 -10.54 -1.41
C ALA A 109 -4.30 -10.46 -1.63
N SER A 110 -5.07 -11.37 -1.00
CA SER A 110 -6.55 -11.35 -1.06
C SER A 110 -7.12 -10.10 -0.41
N MET A 111 -6.60 -9.70 0.76
CA MET A 111 -7.00 -8.48 1.45
C MET A 111 -6.71 -7.24 0.60
N ALA A 112 -5.54 -7.17 -0.02
CA ALA A 112 -5.16 -6.07 -0.90
C ALA A 112 -6.09 -5.98 -2.12
N THR A 113 -6.39 -7.10 -2.77
CA THR A 113 -7.31 -7.16 -3.91
C THR A 113 -8.71 -6.67 -3.53
N LEU A 114 -9.24 -7.14 -2.40
CA LEU A 114 -10.55 -6.70 -1.90
C LEU A 114 -10.55 -5.21 -1.54
N ALA A 115 -9.56 -4.78 -0.75
CA ALA A 115 -9.47 -3.39 -0.30
C ALA A 115 -9.28 -2.41 -1.47
N PHE A 116 -8.44 -2.79 -2.45
CA PHE A 116 -8.26 -2.01 -3.67
C PHE A 116 -9.57 -1.89 -4.45
N SER A 117 -10.28 -3.00 -4.68
CA SER A 117 -11.55 -2.99 -5.41
C SER A 117 -12.58 -2.08 -4.74
N ASN A 118 -12.71 -2.14 -3.41
CA ASN A 118 -13.63 -1.30 -2.65
C ASN A 118 -13.21 0.17 -2.67
N ALA A 119 -11.93 0.47 -2.45
CA ALA A 119 -11.41 1.83 -2.47
C ALA A 119 -11.51 2.46 -3.86
N TYR A 120 -11.23 1.68 -4.92
CA TYR A 120 -11.33 2.12 -6.30
C TYR A 120 -12.78 2.48 -6.67
N ALA A 121 -13.73 1.59 -6.33
CA ALA A 121 -15.15 1.87 -6.54
C ALA A 121 -15.60 3.13 -5.76
N ALA A 122 -15.17 3.28 -4.50
CA ALA A 122 -15.50 4.46 -3.69
C ALA A 122 -14.95 5.76 -4.30
N GLU A 123 -13.72 5.74 -4.82
CA GLU A 123 -13.14 6.91 -5.50
C GLU A 123 -13.87 7.24 -6.81
N LEU A 124 -14.32 6.24 -7.58
CA LEU A 124 -15.14 6.47 -8.77
C LEU A 124 -16.50 7.08 -8.42
N TRP A 125 -17.19 6.52 -7.43
CA TRP A 125 -18.47 7.07 -6.95
C TRP A 125 -18.34 8.51 -6.46
N LYS A 126 -17.26 8.83 -5.78
CA LYS A 126 -16.98 10.17 -5.24
C LYS A 126 -16.71 11.19 -6.34
N ASN A 127 -15.96 10.81 -7.36
CA ASN A 127 -15.47 11.75 -8.38
C ASN A 127 -16.37 11.78 -9.64
N PHE A 128 -17.08 10.68 -9.93
CA PHE A 128 -17.89 10.52 -11.14
C PHE A 128 -19.25 9.87 -10.86
N PRO A 129 -20.07 10.42 -9.93
CA PRO A 129 -21.34 9.79 -9.51
C PRO A 129 -22.33 9.61 -10.67
N GLU A 130 -22.37 10.54 -11.63
CA GLU A 130 -23.25 10.47 -12.79
C GLU A 130 -22.89 9.29 -13.71
N ALA A 131 -21.61 9.08 -13.97
CA ALA A 131 -21.14 7.96 -14.77
C ALA A 131 -21.39 6.60 -14.11
N MET A 132 -21.44 6.57 -12.79
CA MET A 132 -21.75 5.36 -12.03
C MET A 132 -23.23 5.01 -11.98
N CYS A 133 -24.13 6.00 -12.22
CA CYS A 133 -25.57 5.82 -12.24
C CYS A 133 -26.16 5.58 -13.65
N SER A 134 -25.45 5.99 -14.71
CA SER A 134 -25.91 5.94 -16.09
C SER A 134 -25.32 4.77 -16.84
N SER A 135 -26.14 4.06 -17.59
CA SER A 135 -25.70 3.08 -18.59
C SER A 135 -25.26 3.73 -19.91
N ASP A 136 -25.61 5.00 -20.12
CA ASP A 136 -25.22 5.81 -21.28
C ASP A 136 -24.08 6.74 -20.84
N ASN A 137 -22.87 6.22 -20.89
CA ASN A 137 -21.64 6.97 -20.59
C ASN A 137 -21.29 7.91 -21.77
N GLY A 138 -22.23 8.78 -22.15
CA GLY A 138 -22.01 9.78 -23.20
C GLY A 138 -20.79 10.61 -22.90
N THR A 139 -19.57 10.00 -23.09
CA THR A 139 -18.57 10.75 -23.56
C THR A 139 -17.17 10.99 -23.07
N ASN A 140 -16.77 10.56 -21.89
CA ASN A 140 -15.38 10.72 -21.51
C ASN A 140 -14.66 9.36 -21.52
N LYS A 141 -13.85 9.11 -22.57
CA LYS A 141 -13.05 7.88 -22.73
C LYS A 141 -12.20 7.54 -21.51
N TYR A 142 -11.76 8.55 -20.76
CA TYR A 142 -11.03 8.35 -19.51
C TYR A 142 -11.93 7.66 -18.46
N ILE A 143 -13.13 8.19 -18.24
CA ILE A 143 -14.09 7.64 -17.26
C ILE A 143 -14.52 6.23 -17.65
N GLU A 144 -14.81 5.99 -18.94
CA GLU A 144 -15.12 4.64 -19.45
C GLU A 144 -13.97 3.67 -19.17
N THR A 145 -12.73 4.11 -19.36
CA THR A 145 -11.55 3.31 -19.06
C THR A 145 -11.46 2.99 -17.56
N LEU A 146 -11.72 3.95 -16.69
CA LEU A 146 -11.71 3.72 -15.25
C LEU A 146 -12.81 2.75 -14.82
N VAL A 147 -14.03 2.93 -15.30
CA VAL A 147 -15.17 2.03 -14.98
C VAL A 147 -14.91 0.60 -15.46
N ALA A 148 -14.36 0.42 -16.66
CA ALA A 148 -14.04 -0.91 -17.20
C ALA A 148 -12.97 -1.66 -16.37
N LYS A 149 -12.20 -0.97 -15.54
CA LYS A 149 -11.17 -1.58 -14.68
C LYS A 149 -11.68 -2.01 -13.30
N MET A 150 -12.93 -1.69 -12.95
CA MET A 150 -13.49 -2.10 -11.66
C MET A 150 -13.43 -3.62 -11.49
N GLY A 151 -12.94 -4.07 -10.33
CA GLY A 151 -12.86 -5.49 -9.98
C GLY A 151 -11.85 -6.32 -10.79
N THR A 152 -10.98 -5.68 -11.60
CA THR A 152 -10.01 -6.42 -12.45
C THR A 152 -8.58 -6.43 -11.86
N ALA A 153 -8.28 -5.59 -10.89
CA ALA A 153 -6.97 -5.56 -10.23
C ALA A 153 -6.74 -6.81 -9.39
N MET A 154 -5.54 -7.34 -9.43
CA MET A 154 -5.08 -8.46 -8.62
C MET A 154 -3.72 -8.13 -8.03
N PHE A 155 -3.44 -8.70 -6.87
CA PHE A 155 -2.16 -8.53 -6.18
C PHE A 155 -1.53 -9.86 -5.83
N ASP A 156 -0.21 -9.92 -5.84
CA ASP A 156 0.59 -10.94 -5.19
C ASP A 156 1.24 -10.38 -3.91
N ALA A 157 1.81 -11.28 -3.10
CA ALA A 157 2.51 -10.87 -1.89
C ALA A 157 3.73 -11.74 -1.62
N ARG A 158 4.74 -11.14 -1.02
CA ARG A 158 5.97 -11.76 -0.52
C ARG A 158 6.15 -11.39 0.93
N VAL A 159 6.60 -12.37 1.72
CA VAL A 159 6.87 -12.15 3.14
C VAL A 159 8.27 -12.65 3.49
N PHE A 160 8.97 -11.87 4.29
CA PHE A 160 10.32 -12.21 4.74
C PHE A 160 10.66 -11.47 6.02
N SER A 161 11.51 -12.07 6.85
CA SER A 161 12.04 -11.41 8.05
C SER A 161 13.41 -10.81 7.74
N ILE A 162 13.69 -9.66 8.36
CA ILE A 162 14.99 -8.97 8.24
C ILE A 162 15.43 -8.49 9.62
N PRO A 163 16.74 -8.30 9.85
CA PRO A 163 17.23 -7.67 11.07
C PRO A 163 16.58 -6.30 11.29
N LYS A 164 16.40 -5.93 12.55
CA LYS A 164 15.80 -4.65 12.93
C LYS A 164 16.49 -3.45 12.25
N ASP A 165 17.80 -3.46 12.22
CA ASP A 165 18.62 -2.38 11.65
C ASP A 165 18.49 -2.27 10.11
N GLU A 166 18.00 -3.32 9.45
CA GLU A 166 17.77 -3.36 8.02
C GLU A 166 16.38 -2.90 7.59
N VAL A 167 15.43 -2.74 8.52
CA VAL A 167 14.06 -2.31 8.16
C VAL A 167 14.05 -0.95 7.49
N CYS A 168 14.76 0.03 8.07
CA CYS A 168 14.87 1.35 7.46
C CYS A 168 15.59 1.29 6.10
N ASN A 169 16.63 0.46 5.95
CA ASN A 169 17.34 0.27 4.69
C ASN A 169 16.41 -0.33 3.61
N CYS A 170 15.55 -1.27 3.99
CA CYS A 170 14.53 -1.82 3.09
C CYS A 170 13.58 -0.73 2.55
N LEU A 171 13.10 0.15 3.42
CA LEU A 171 12.22 1.26 3.02
C LEU A 171 12.95 2.37 2.24
N ILE A 172 14.22 2.65 2.55
CA ILE A 172 15.08 3.53 1.75
C ILE A 172 15.18 3.00 0.32
N TRP A 173 15.47 1.70 0.17
CA TRP A 173 15.53 1.05 -1.14
C TRP A 173 14.22 1.20 -1.92
N ARG A 174 13.07 1.01 -1.26
CA ARG A 174 11.75 1.20 -1.90
C ARG A 174 11.48 2.65 -2.28
N GLN A 175 11.86 3.60 -1.45
CA GLN A 175 11.70 5.02 -1.75
C GLN A 175 12.63 5.50 -2.87
N GLN A 176 13.83 4.96 -2.97
CA GLN A 176 14.73 5.23 -4.11
C GLN A 176 14.15 4.69 -5.41
N ASP A 177 13.54 3.51 -5.36
CA ASP A 177 12.83 2.93 -6.50
C ASP A 177 11.63 3.79 -6.92
N ALA A 178 10.83 4.24 -5.95
CA ALA A 178 9.73 5.18 -6.16
C ALA A 178 10.19 6.46 -6.88
N THR A 179 11.29 7.03 -6.43
CA THR A 179 11.86 8.25 -7.02
C THR A 179 12.28 8.02 -8.48
N ARG A 180 12.97 6.92 -8.75
CA ARG A 180 13.37 6.56 -10.12
C ARG A 180 12.15 6.37 -11.01
N ASN A 181 11.19 5.55 -10.59
CA ASN A 181 9.97 5.27 -11.34
C ASN A 181 9.14 6.54 -11.59
N SER A 182 9.10 7.45 -10.63
CA SER A 182 8.43 8.74 -10.77
C SER A 182 9.06 9.61 -11.86
N ILE A 183 10.39 9.72 -11.89
CA ILE A 183 11.10 10.48 -12.95
C ILE A 183 10.85 9.86 -14.32
N GLU A 184 10.94 8.52 -14.41
CA GLU A 184 10.66 7.79 -15.65
C GLU A 184 9.21 7.98 -16.11
N SER A 185 8.23 7.99 -15.19
CA SER A 185 6.81 8.22 -15.48
C SER A 185 6.58 9.61 -16.07
N VAL A 186 7.22 10.65 -15.51
CA VAL A 186 7.15 12.01 -16.08
C VAL A 186 7.83 12.06 -17.44
N GLY A 187 8.96 11.36 -17.60
CA GLY A 187 9.64 11.21 -18.89
C GLY A 187 8.72 10.59 -19.94
N HIS A 188 8.11 9.43 -19.63
CA HIS A 188 7.20 8.72 -20.54
C HIS A 188 5.88 9.46 -20.84
N ALA A 189 5.51 10.45 -20.04
CA ALA A 189 4.37 11.31 -20.31
C ALA A 189 4.68 12.38 -21.38
N ASN A 190 5.98 12.70 -21.60
CA ASN A 190 6.40 13.81 -22.45
C ASN A 190 7.28 13.38 -23.65
N PHE A 191 7.91 12.21 -23.56
CA PHE A 191 8.82 11.68 -24.58
C PHE A 191 8.45 10.27 -25.01
N SER A 192 8.83 9.90 -26.23
CA SER A 192 8.68 8.53 -26.71
C SER A 192 9.67 7.57 -26.07
N GLN A 193 9.33 6.28 -26.07
CA GLN A 193 10.22 5.21 -25.59
C GLN A 193 11.61 5.26 -26.27
N LYS A 194 11.67 5.64 -27.55
CA LYS A 194 12.93 5.72 -28.31
C LYS A 194 13.83 6.84 -27.79
N GLU A 195 13.26 7.99 -27.44
CA GLU A 195 14.00 9.14 -26.91
C GLU A 195 14.55 8.87 -25.51
N LEU A 196 13.80 8.12 -24.69
CA LEU A 196 14.21 7.79 -23.31
C LEU A 196 15.16 6.59 -23.23
N HIS A 197 15.28 5.80 -24.31
CA HIS A 197 16.10 4.60 -24.27
C HIS A 197 17.56 4.89 -23.88
N GLY A 198 18.04 4.23 -22.82
CA GLY A 198 19.41 4.39 -22.29
C GLY A 198 19.68 5.71 -21.57
N LYS A 199 18.65 6.53 -21.31
CA LYS A 199 18.81 7.78 -20.55
C LYS A 199 18.78 7.52 -19.03
N SER A 200 19.64 8.22 -18.32
CA SER A 200 19.61 8.25 -16.84
C SER A 200 18.51 9.18 -16.35
N CYS A 201 18.07 9.00 -15.08
CA CYS A 201 17.11 9.91 -14.45
C CYS A 201 17.54 11.37 -14.51
N ASN A 202 18.82 11.68 -14.34
CA ASN A 202 19.34 13.04 -14.46
C ASN A 202 19.17 13.58 -15.88
N SER A 203 19.51 12.75 -16.89
CA SER A 203 19.33 13.12 -18.30
C SER A 203 17.85 13.36 -18.64
N ILE A 204 16.94 12.55 -18.09
CA ILE A 204 15.49 12.71 -18.27
C ILE A 204 15.03 14.05 -17.68
N GLN A 205 15.47 14.38 -16.44
CA GLN A 205 15.12 15.66 -15.81
C GLN A 205 15.67 16.86 -16.61
N ASP A 206 16.89 16.76 -17.11
CA ASP A 206 17.46 17.80 -17.97
C ASP A 206 16.66 18.01 -19.27
N MET A 207 16.24 16.92 -19.91
CA MET A 207 15.39 16.96 -21.12
C MET A 207 14.03 17.59 -20.80
N LEU A 208 13.36 17.14 -19.72
CA LEU A 208 12.08 17.69 -19.26
C LEU A 208 12.14 19.20 -19.06
N TRP A 209 13.20 19.68 -18.43
CA TRP A 209 13.39 21.11 -18.20
C TRP A 209 13.67 21.87 -19.50
N LYS A 210 14.60 21.40 -20.32
CA LYS A 210 15.03 22.09 -21.54
C LYS A 210 13.96 22.16 -22.61
N GLU A 211 13.19 21.07 -22.78
CA GLU A 211 12.27 20.94 -23.90
C GLU A 211 10.83 21.28 -23.53
N HIS A 212 10.43 21.06 -22.28
CA HIS A 212 9.05 21.26 -21.82
C HIS A 212 8.91 22.25 -20.65
N GLY A 213 10.01 22.75 -20.06
CA GLY A 213 9.97 23.62 -18.88
C GLY A 213 9.46 22.90 -17.62
N ILE A 214 9.47 21.57 -17.59
CA ILE A 214 8.97 20.77 -16.48
C ILE A 214 10.08 20.50 -15.52
N ASN A 215 9.91 20.98 -14.26
CA ASN A 215 10.77 20.65 -13.15
C ASN A 215 10.13 19.52 -12.32
N TRP A 216 10.75 18.33 -12.32
CA TRP A 216 10.25 17.18 -11.53
C TRP A 216 10.11 17.50 -10.03
N ASN A 217 10.91 18.41 -9.49
CA ASN A 217 10.84 18.79 -8.07
C ASN A 217 9.53 19.47 -7.70
N ASP A 218 8.82 20.07 -8.64
CA ASP A 218 7.56 20.79 -8.41
C ASP A 218 6.35 19.85 -8.23
N PHE A 219 6.49 18.56 -8.56
CA PHE A 219 5.42 17.59 -8.29
C PHE A 219 5.24 17.34 -6.80
N PRO A 220 4.01 17.01 -6.35
CA PRO A 220 3.71 16.63 -4.97
C PRO A 220 4.61 15.49 -4.46
N VAL A 221 4.83 15.48 -3.15
CA VAL A 221 5.75 14.52 -2.51
C VAL A 221 5.31 13.08 -2.75
N ASP A 222 4.01 12.81 -2.62
CA ASP A 222 3.43 11.47 -2.85
C ASP A 222 3.62 10.96 -4.29
N CYS A 223 3.64 11.86 -5.29
CA CYS A 223 3.99 11.53 -6.67
C CYS A 223 5.47 11.16 -6.84
N LYS A 224 6.35 11.79 -6.05
CA LYS A 224 7.81 11.65 -6.16
C LYS A 224 8.39 10.51 -5.32
N ARG A 225 7.82 10.28 -4.13
CA ARG A 225 8.42 9.42 -3.09
C ARG A 225 7.42 8.49 -2.41
N GLY A 226 6.18 8.41 -2.93
CA GLY A 226 5.14 7.58 -2.34
C GLY A 226 4.54 8.17 -1.06
N SER A 227 3.81 7.36 -0.32
CA SER A 227 3.10 7.75 0.90
C SER A 227 3.35 6.73 2.01
N ALA A 228 3.35 7.20 3.26
CA ALA A 228 3.48 6.36 4.44
C ALA A 228 2.15 6.23 5.20
N CYS A 229 2.04 5.21 6.04
CA CYS A 229 0.92 5.03 6.94
C CYS A 229 1.41 4.51 8.30
N TYR A 230 0.97 5.16 9.37
CA TYR A 230 1.33 4.82 10.73
C TYR A 230 0.23 5.21 11.71
N LYS A 231 0.29 4.65 12.92
CA LYS A 231 -0.71 4.89 13.96
C LYS A 231 -0.29 6.03 14.88
N THR A 232 -1.09 7.09 14.97
CA THR A 232 -0.80 8.25 15.81
C THR A 232 -2.04 8.73 16.56
N LYS A 233 -1.82 9.61 17.55
CA LYS A 233 -2.90 10.26 18.28
C LYS A 233 -3.49 11.38 17.45
N VAL A 234 -4.81 11.31 17.22
CA VAL A 234 -5.59 12.31 16.49
C VAL A 234 -6.66 12.87 17.42
N LYS A 235 -6.83 14.18 17.39
CA LYS A 235 -7.96 14.85 18.06
C LYS A 235 -9.19 14.74 17.16
N GLU A 236 -10.26 14.23 17.70
CA GLU A 236 -11.54 14.05 16.99
C GLU A 236 -12.67 14.59 17.87
N THR A 237 -13.73 15.08 17.24
CA THR A 237 -14.97 15.39 17.94
C THR A 237 -15.87 14.16 17.94
N ALA A 238 -16.27 13.70 19.10
CA ALA A 238 -17.12 12.53 19.25
C ALA A 238 -18.33 12.82 20.15
N PRO A 239 -19.49 12.21 19.88
CA PRO A 239 -20.64 12.31 20.76
C PRO A 239 -20.37 11.55 22.06
N LEU A 240 -20.61 12.19 23.19
CA LEU A 240 -20.57 11.61 24.52
C LEU A 240 -21.93 11.86 25.21
N LEU A 241 -22.47 10.82 25.84
CA LEU A 241 -23.66 10.95 26.70
C LEU A 241 -23.23 11.56 28.03
N ASN A 242 -23.83 12.71 28.38
CA ASN A 242 -23.65 13.31 29.70
C ASN A 242 -24.49 12.58 30.77
N ASP A 243 -24.27 12.89 32.03
CA ASP A 243 -25.01 12.27 33.17
C ASP A 243 -26.51 12.48 33.13
N LYS A 244 -27.00 13.39 32.28
CA LYS A 244 -28.44 13.67 32.08
C LYS A 244 -29.05 12.92 30.90
N GLY A 245 -28.23 12.14 30.16
CA GLY A 245 -28.66 11.40 28.98
C GLY A 245 -28.67 12.21 27.68
N ASP A 246 -28.19 13.46 27.71
CA ASP A 246 -28.06 14.28 26.50
C ASP A 246 -26.74 13.98 25.78
N THR A 247 -26.75 14.07 24.45
CA THR A 247 -25.55 13.90 23.64
C THR A 247 -24.81 15.22 23.50
N GLU A 248 -23.59 15.27 24.01
CA GLU A 248 -22.68 16.40 23.88
C GLU A 248 -21.49 16.04 22.98
N MET A 249 -21.10 16.95 22.08
CA MET A 249 -19.93 16.76 21.22
C MET A 249 -18.68 17.21 21.96
N VAL A 250 -17.78 16.26 22.26
CA VAL A 250 -16.54 16.53 23.01
C VAL A 250 -15.31 16.21 22.19
N GLU A 251 -14.23 16.95 22.42
CA GLU A 251 -12.93 16.66 21.83
C GLU A 251 -12.32 15.44 22.54
N VAL A 252 -12.01 14.40 21.78
CA VAL A 252 -11.36 13.18 22.26
C VAL A 252 -10.07 12.91 21.49
N VAL A 253 -9.09 12.34 22.17
CA VAL A 253 -7.84 11.92 21.53
C VAL A 253 -7.90 10.41 21.31
N ARG A 254 -7.81 9.99 20.05
CA ARG A 254 -7.83 8.57 19.67
C ARG A 254 -6.63 8.19 18.85
N ASN A 255 -6.17 6.95 19.02
CA ASN A 255 -5.15 6.38 18.12
C ASN A 255 -5.80 6.04 16.78
N ARG A 256 -5.32 6.64 15.70
CA ARG A 256 -5.78 6.39 14.32
C ARG A 256 -4.61 6.10 13.40
N TRP A 257 -4.85 5.25 12.42
CA TRP A 257 -3.97 5.11 11.29
C TRP A 257 -4.16 6.31 10.37
N VAL A 258 -3.07 6.99 10.05
CA VAL A 258 -3.06 8.17 9.18
C VAL A 258 -2.19 7.93 7.96
N ILE A 259 -2.64 8.42 6.82
CA ILE A 259 -1.86 8.44 5.58
C ILE A 259 -1.07 9.74 5.57
N ASP A 260 0.25 9.61 5.54
CA ASP A 260 1.17 10.72 5.33
C ASP A 260 1.56 10.76 3.84
N ARG A 261 1.15 11.83 3.15
CA ARG A 261 1.44 12.06 1.74
C ARG A 261 2.71 12.84 1.50
N GLU A 262 3.35 13.28 2.58
CA GLU A 262 4.57 14.08 2.55
C GLU A 262 5.72 13.43 3.34
N PRO A 263 5.98 12.12 3.18
CA PRO A 263 7.05 11.47 3.92
C PRO A 263 8.40 12.11 3.56
N PRO A 264 9.30 12.25 4.54
CA PRO A 264 10.64 12.76 4.30
C PRO A 264 11.46 11.78 3.44
N ILE A 265 12.66 12.20 3.07
CA ILE A 265 13.62 11.29 2.45
C ILE A 265 14.20 10.40 3.55
N PHE A 266 13.83 9.11 3.53
CA PHE A 266 14.15 8.15 4.61
C PHE A 266 15.65 8.01 4.86
N SER A 267 16.49 8.17 3.83
CA SER A 267 17.95 8.15 4.01
C SER A 267 18.50 9.37 4.76
N GLN A 268 17.78 10.49 4.74
CA GLN A 268 18.14 11.71 5.45
C GLN A 268 17.51 11.77 6.84
N GLU A 269 16.35 11.15 7.02
CA GLU A 269 15.58 11.19 8.26
C GLU A 269 15.15 9.78 8.70
N ARG A 270 16.13 8.94 9.04
CA ARG A 270 15.92 7.54 9.43
C ARG A 270 14.96 7.37 10.61
N GLY A 271 15.01 8.28 11.58
CA GLY A 271 14.16 8.28 12.77
C GLY A 271 12.66 8.35 12.46
N TYR A 272 12.28 8.83 11.26
CA TYR A 272 10.89 8.80 10.81
C TYR A 272 10.33 7.38 10.72
N VAL A 273 11.14 6.41 10.30
CA VAL A 273 10.79 4.99 10.22
C VAL A 273 11.12 4.26 11.52
N GLU A 274 12.33 4.45 12.05
CA GLU A 274 12.91 3.67 13.14
C GLU A 274 12.13 3.79 14.46
N LYS A 275 11.43 4.90 14.68
CA LYS A 275 10.57 5.10 15.87
C LYS A 275 9.39 4.14 15.98
N TRP A 276 9.04 3.41 14.92
CA TRP A 276 7.90 2.48 14.88
C TRP A 276 8.30 1.02 15.10
N ILE A 277 9.59 0.70 15.18
CA ILE A 277 10.13 -0.67 15.13
C ILE A 277 10.67 -1.13 16.49
#